data_86ca4ac10ad578771e9836310fbe99a8
#
_entry.id   86ca4ac10ad578771e9836310fbe99a8
#
_cell.length_a   1.000
_cell.length_b   1.000
_cell.length_c   1.000
_cell.angle_alpha   90.00
_cell.angle_beta   90.00
_cell.angle_gamma   90.00
#
_symmetry.space_group_name_H-M   'P 1'
#
loop_
_entity.id
_entity.type
_entity.pdbx_description
1 polymer ?
#
loop_
_entity_poly.entity_id
_entity_poly.type
_entity_poly.pdbx_seq_one_letter_code
_entity_poly.pdbx_strand_id
1 'polypeptide(L)'
;MDPAAITAEHAARVGASDPLLPAPGRLREGTRLSVDRGEAVTWFQHLPVGLAARTWEPARTHRLDVRLAGEDRAGTLGALLDQWLDLIKDTVAPGDTDSAAVVELPSRDTEAVSALVHRGFVPSSVLAVRQTGRGGQAGAPGVRIRAATADDLAVATELNLTVVRFDAPFGKITPRESTEEVLRNQLVFLLNQPEPLVWLAERDHRVVGIVHIQLPPVSDWAGRSVAAAAAGYLGCLGVVESERGGGIGAALAAHAHAVLDAAGLPVTLLHHALANPYSTPFWYSVGYRPLWTTWIRRPAFG
;
A
#
# COMPACT_ATOMS: atom_id res chain seq x y z
N MET A 1 23.74 6.97 21.99
CA MET A 1 22.69 6.35 22.87
C MET A 1 22.74 4.83 22.74
N ASP A 2 22.35 4.09 23.80
CA ASP A 2 22.26 2.63 23.71
C ASP A 2 21.15 2.19 22.74
N PRO A 3 21.36 1.18 21.86
CA PRO A 3 20.36 0.67 20.91
C PRO A 3 19.02 0.27 21.56
N ALA A 4 19.04 -0.29 22.77
CA ALA A 4 17.83 -0.63 23.49
C ALA A 4 17.02 0.62 23.88
N ALA A 5 17.68 1.69 24.28
CA ALA A 5 17.05 2.96 24.61
C ALA A 5 16.47 3.66 23.34
N ILE A 6 17.18 3.61 22.21
CA ILE A 6 16.66 4.10 20.91
C ILE A 6 15.39 3.34 20.54
N THR A 7 15.43 2.00 20.64
CA THR A 7 14.27 1.15 20.32
C THR A 7 13.06 1.46 21.21
N ALA A 8 13.27 1.63 22.52
CA ALA A 8 12.20 1.90 23.46
C ALA A 8 11.54 3.27 23.22
N GLU A 9 12.37 4.31 23.02
CA GLU A 9 11.86 5.67 22.74
C GLU A 9 11.11 5.73 21.41
N HIS A 10 11.67 5.11 20.35
CA HIS A 10 11.00 4.99 19.06
C HIS A 10 9.64 4.28 19.20
N ALA A 11 9.59 3.15 19.91
CA ALA A 11 8.37 2.39 20.11
C ALA A 11 7.28 3.20 20.85
N ALA A 12 7.67 3.88 21.92
CA ALA A 12 6.75 4.73 22.69
C ALA A 12 6.17 5.85 21.82
N ARG A 13 7.00 6.52 21.02
CA ARG A 13 6.60 7.61 20.13
C ARG A 13 5.68 7.12 19.00
N VAL A 14 6.04 6.03 18.34
CA VAL A 14 5.22 5.44 17.26
C VAL A 14 3.85 5.03 17.79
N GLY A 15 3.78 4.34 18.93
CA GLY A 15 2.53 3.96 19.57
C GLY A 15 1.68 5.17 20.01
N ALA A 16 2.32 6.25 20.45
CA ALA A 16 1.62 7.50 20.79
C ALA A 16 1.09 8.24 19.57
N SER A 17 1.74 8.13 18.41
CA SER A 17 1.33 8.81 17.18
C SER A 17 0.05 8.18 16.57
N ASP A 18 -0.10 6.88 16.66
CA ASP A 18 -1.29 6.15 16.19
C ASP A 18 -1.46 4.79 16.90
N PRO A 19 -2.55 4.57 17.63
CA PRO A 19 -2.78 3.32 18.37
C PRO A 19 -2.99 2.10 17.47
N LEU A 20 -3.21 2.28 16.17
CA LEU A 20 -3.30 1.18 15.20
C LEU A 20 -1.94 0.80 14.59
N LEU A 21 -0.86 1.49 14.92
CA LEU A 21 0.48 1.06 14.54
C LEU A 21 0.92 -0.12 15.41
N PRO A 22 1.44 -1.20 14.84
CA PRO A 22 1.98 -2.30 15.62
C PRO A 22 3.23 -1.85 16.38
N ALA A 23 3.47 -2.43 17.53
CA ALA A 23 4.74 -2.23 18.23
C ALA A 23 5.90 -2.59 17.27
N PRO A 24 6.94 -1.75 17.20
CA PRO A 24 8.08 -2.04 16.34
C PRO A 24 8.67 -3.40 16.68
N GLY A 25 8.67 -4.29 15.71
CA GLY A 25 9.26 -5.62 15.81
C GLY A 25 10.79 -5.53 15.92
N ARG A 26 11.47 -6.68 15.92
CA ARG A 26 12.93 -6.73 15.80
C ARG A 26 13.33 -6.17 14.42
N LEU A 27 14.42 -5.37 14.35
CA LEU A 27 14.98 -4.98 13.06
C LEU A 27 15.33 -6.23 12.25
N ARG A 28 15.08 -6.16 10.95
CA ARG A 28 15.35 -7.26 10.02
C ARG A 28 16.85 -7.60 9.98
N GLU A 29 17.18 -8.74 9.42
CA GLU A 29 18.56 -9.06 9.04
C GLU A 29 18.98 -8.19 7.85
N GLY A 30 20.23 -7.69 7.88
CA GLY A 30 20.76 -6.80 6.87
C GLY A 30 21.97 -6.01 7.35
N THR A 31 22.43 -5.06 6.55
CA THR A 31 23.54 -4.17 6.93
C THR A 31 23.04 -3.13 7.92
N ARG A 32 23.69 -3.03 9.08
CA ARG A 32 23.36 -2.07 10.13
C ARG A 32 24.05 -0.75 9.88
N LEU A 33 23.28 0.32 10.10
CA LEU A 33 23.75 1.70 10.14
C LEU A 33 23.39 2.29 11.50
N SER A 34 24.23 3.19 12.01
CA SER A 34 23.98 3.83 13.31
C SER A 34 24.54 5.23 13.37
N VAL A 35 23.82 6.08 14.07
CA VAL A 35 24.23 7.43 14.49
C VAL A 35 23.90 7.61 15.97
N ASP A 36 24.24 8.74 16.59
CA ASP A 36 24.07 8.92 18.04
C ASP A 36 22.67 8.54 18.56
N ARG A 37 21.60 8.99 17.88
CA ARG A 37 20.20 8.81 18.30
C ARG A 37 19.36 8.05 17.28
N GLY A 38 20.01 7.28 16.41
CA GLY A 38 19.33 6.53 15.37
C GLY A 38 20.04 5.24 15.01
N GLU A 39 19.25 4.23 14.70
CA GLU A 39 19.72 2.98 14.10
C GLU A 39 18.86 2.64 12.89
N ALA A 40 19.47 1.96 11.94
CA ALA A 40 18.77 1.47 10.77
C ALA A 40 19.34 0.12 10.31
N VAL A 41 18.51 -0.60 9.56
CA VAL A 41 18.95 -1.78 8.81
C VAL A 41 18.55 -1.60 7.36
N THR A 42 19.49 -1.82 6.47
CA THR A 42 19.24 -1.85 5.02
C THR A 42 19.40 -3.24 4.47
N TRP A 43 18.55 -3.56 3.49
CA TRP A 43 18.65 -4.79 2.68
C TRP A 43 18.26 -4.50 1.24
N PHE A 44 18.73 -5.37 0.37
CA PHE A 44 18.43 -5.33 -1.05
C PHE A 44 17.40 -6.41 -1.39
N GLN A 45 16.36 -6.03 -2.11
CA GLN A 45 15.33 -6.91 -2.65
C GLN A 45 15.43 -6.93 -4.17
N HIS A 46 15.67 -8.11 -4.73
CA HIS A 46 15.57 -8.35 -6.16
C HIS A 46 14.37 -9.26 -6.44
N LEU A 47 13.47 -8.78 -7.28
CA LEU A 47 12.30 -9.52 -7.73
C LEU A 47 12.62 -10.16 -9.10
N PRO A 48 12.78 -11.49 -9.19
CA PRO A 48 13.08 -12.17 -10.44
C PRO A 48 11.95 -12.03 -11.47
N VAL A 49 12.29 -12.22 -12.74
CA VAL A 49 11.30 -12.25 -13.84
C VAL A 49 10.25 -13.33 -13.55
N GLY A 50 8.97 -13.02 -13.82
CA GLY A 50 7.86 -13.93 -13.56
C GLY A 50 7.25 -13.82 -12.15
N LEU A 51 7.90 -13.14 -11.20
CA LEU A 51 7.30 -12.94 -9.88
C LEU A 51 6.19 -11.88 -9.93
N ALA A 52 5.00 -12.23 -9.46
CA ALA A 52 3.82 -11.37 -9.44
C ALA A 52 4.08 -9.99 -8.76
N ALA A 53 4.90 -9.98 -7.71
CA ALA A 53 5.27 -8.76 -6.99
C ALA A 53 5.91 -7.68 -7.88
N ARG A 54 6.50 -8.05 -9.03
CA ARG A 54 7.09 -7.09 -9.98
C ARG A 54 6.09 -6.13 -10.62
N THR A 55 4.81 -6.46 -10.63
CA THR A 55 3.75 -5.53 -11.05
C THR A 55 3.61 -4.35 -10.08
N TRP A 56 3.85 -4.61 -8.80
CA TRP A 56 3.57 -3.67 -7.73
C TRP A 56 4.79 -2.87 -7.26
N GLU A 57 6.00 -3.29 -7.67
CA GLU A 57 7.25 -2.67 -7.21
C GLU A 57 8.32 -2.70 -8.30
N PRO A 58 9.33 -1.79 -8.25
CA PRO A 58 10.54 -1.91 -9.04
C PRO A 58 11.27 -3.23 -8.75
N ALA A 59 11.93 -3.79 -9.77
CA ALA A 59 12.59 -5.09 -9.62
C ALA A 59 13.76 -5.08 -8.65
N ARG A 60 14.45 -3.94 -8.52
CA ARG A 60 15.63 -3.75 -7.66
C ARG A 60 15.33 -2.67 -6.63
N THR A 61 15.12 -3.07 -5.39
CA THR A 61 14.74 -2.12 -4.34
C THR A 61 15.69 -2.23 -3.15
N HIS A 62 16.34 -1.12 -2.82
CA HIS A 62 17.00 -0.95 -1.54
C HIS A 62 15.97 -0.46 -0.53
N ARG A 63 15.89 -1.11 0.62
CA ARG A 63 14.96 -0.76 1.71
C ARG A 63 15.72 -0.39 2.96
N LEU A 64 15.18 0.55 3.70
CA LEU A 64 15.73 1.00 4.97
C LEU A 64 14.64 1.00 6.04
N ASP A 65 14.82 0.18 7.08
CA ASP A 65 14.06 0.27 8.32
C ASP A 65 14.82 1.14 9.30
N VAL A 66 14.15 2.12 9.91
CA VAL A 66 14.78 3.11 10.78
C VAL A 66 14.16 3.12 12.18
N ARG A 67 14.98 3.44 13.18
CA ARG A 67 14.56 3.80 14.52
C ARG A 67 15.21 5.10 14.91
N LEU A 68 14.41 6.05 15.35
CA LEU A 68 14.80 7.40 15.65
C LEU A 68 14.42 7.74 17.09
N ALA A 69 15.32 8.36 17.81
CA ALA A 69 15.13 8.87 19.17
C ALA A 69 15.55 10.34 19.24
N GLY A 70 15.24 10.99 20.36
CA GLY A 70 15.57 12.40 20.61
C GLY A 70 14.66 13.38 19.87
N GLU A 71 14.96 14.66 20.03
CA GLU A 71 14.15 15.76 19.49
C GLU A 71 14.45 16.06 18.02
N ASP A 72 15.74 16.02 17.60
CA ASP A 72 16.15 16.26 16.20
C ASP A 72 16.08 14.97 15.36
N ARG A 73 14.87 14.53 15.09
CA ARG A 73 14.66 13.33 14.27
C ARG A 73 14.92 13.57 12.79
N ALA A 74 14.76 14.79 12.31
CA ALA A 74 15.09 15.14 10.94
C ALA A 74 16.61 15.08 10.69
N GLY A 75 17.43 15.64 11.57
CA GLY A 75 18.89 15.53 11.49
C GLY A 75 19.35 14.09 11.65
N THR A 76 18.77 13.33 12.61
CA THR A 76 19.10 11.93 12.84
C THR A 76 18.79 11.06 11.61
N LEU A 77 17.59 11.19 11.03
CA LEU A 77 17.23 10.48 9.80
C LEU A 77 18.11 10.93 8.62
N GLY A 78 18.38 12.23 8.52
CA GLY A 78 19.26 12.78 7.49
C GLY A 78 20.63 12.12 7.49
N ALA A 79 21.27 12.00 8.65
CA ALA A 79 22.57 11.35 8.77
C ALA A 79 22.54 9.85 8.42
N LEU A 80 21.47 9.14 8.80
CA LEU A 80 21.27 7.73 8.39
C LEU A 80 21.07 7.59 6.88
N LEU A 81 20.29 8.48 6.27
CA LEU A 81 20.05 8.49 4.83
C LEU A 81 21.32 8.77 4.04
N ASP A 82 22.17 9.70 4.51
CA ASP A 82 23.45 10.01 3.85
C ASP A 82 24.38 8.78 3.86
N GLN A 83 24.54 8.13 5.02
CA GLN A 83 25.30 6.88 5.12
C GLN A 83 24.74 5.79 4.23
N TRP A 84 23.43 5.64 4.20
CA TRP A 84 22.78 4.62 3.40
C TRP A 84 22.92 4.87 1.90
N LEU A 85 22.64 6.08 1.44
CA LEU A 85 22.77 6.44 0.03
C LEU A 85 24.22 6.29 -0.47
N ASP A 86 25.21 6.65 0.37
CA ASP A 86 26.62 6.44 0.05
C ASP A 86 26.96 4.92 -0.05
N LEU A 87 26.41 4.12 0.84
CA LEU A 87 26.60 2.66 0.83
C LEU A 87 26.05 1.99 -0.44
N ILE A 88 24.89 2.44 -0.93
CA ILE A 88 24.19 1.76 -2.04
C ILE A 88 24.44 2.39 -3.41
N LYS A 89 25.16 3.52 -3.52
CA LYS A 89 25.31 4.28 -4.77
C LYS A 89 25.89 3.47 -5.94
N ASP A 90 26.78 2.53 -5.65
CA ASP A 90 27.48 1.73 -6.67
C ASP A 90 26.80 0.37 -6.94
N THR A 91 25.64 0.11 -6.32
CA THR A 91 24.95 -1.18 -6.42
C THR A 91 23.93 -1.24 -7.54
N VAL A 92 23.53 -0.10 -8.10
CA VAL A 92 22.61 0.02 -9.23
C VAL A 92 23.14 1.06 -10.23
N ALA A 93 22.86 0.84 -11.52
CA ALA A 93 23.24 1.79 -12.55
C ALA A 93 22.49 3.13 -12.37
N PRO A 94 23.15 4.27 -12.56
CA PRO A 94 22.47 5.57 -12.60
C PRO A 94 21.37 5.58 -13.68
N GLY A 95 20.23 6.18 -13.39
CA GLY A 95 19.10 6.24 -14.31
C GLY A 95 18.30 4.95 -14.47
N ASP A 96 18.63 3.89 -13.75
CA ASP A 96 17.88 2.63 -13.78
C ASP A 96 16.46 2.81 -13.19
N THR A 97 15.48 3.04 -14.05
CA THR A 97 14.08 3.27 -13.67
C THR A 97 13.40 2.04 -13.05
N ASP A 98 14.02 0.85 -13.14
CA ASP A 98 13.56 -0.37 -12.45
C ASP A 98 14.29 -0.60 -11.13
N SER A 99 14.94 0.44 -10.61
CA SER A 99 15.52 0.50 -9.27
C SER A 99 14.84 1.54 -8.39
N ALA A 100 14.86 1.33 -7.08
CA ALA A 100 14.36 2.30 -6.11
C ALA A 100 15.10 2.20 -4.77
N ALA A 101 15.19 3.33 -4.05
CA ALA A 101 15.45 3.40 -2.62
C ALA A 101 14.12 3.69 -1.90
N VAL A 102 13.80 2.92 -0.86
CA VAL A 102 12.50 2.94 -0.20
C VAL A 102 12.64 3.01 1.31
N VAL A 103 11.90 3.94 1.91
CA VAL A 103 11.72 4.05 3.37
C VAL A 103 10.23 4.06 3.65
N GLU A 104 9.80 3.35 4.68
CA GLU A 104 8.40 3.38 5.15
C GLU A 104 8.34 4.01 6.53
N LEU A 105 7.49 5.02 6.69
CA LEU A 105 7.29 5.72 7.95
C LEU A 105 5.80 5.72 8.34
N PRO A 106 5.50 5.75 9.66
CA PRO A 106 4.15 6.03 10.12
C PRO A 106 3.66 7.36 9.54
N SER A 107 2.45 7.38 8.97
CA SER A 107 1.96 8.57 8.25
C SER A 107 1.78 9.81 9.14
N ARG A 108 1.63 9.61 10.46
CA ARG A 108 1.48 10.69 11.44
C ARG A 108 2.81 11.12 12.09
N ASP A 109 3.90 10.40 11.83
CA ASP A 109 5.24 10.74 12.31
C ASP A 109 5.95 11.65 11.30
N THR A 110 5.60 12.93 11.29
CA THR A 110 5.96 13.85 10.21
C THR A 110 7.25 14.63 10.45
N GLU A 111 7.81 14.62 11.66
CA GLU A 111 8.98 15.46 12.00
C GLU A 111 10.24 15.13 11.20
N ALA A 112 10.40 13.87 10.82
CA ALA A 112 11.56 13.42 10.03
C ALA A 112 11.38 13.57 8.51
N VAL A 113 10.20 13.98 8.03
CA VAL A 113 9.85 13.99 6.59
C VAL A 113 10.74 14.90 5.75
N SER A 114 11.15 16.06 6.30
CA SER A 114 12.05 16.99 5.59
C SER A 114 13.38 16.35 5.19
N ALA A 115 13.91 15.43 6.00
CA ALA A 115 15.14 14.71 5.68
C ALA A 115 15.02 13.84 4.42
N LEU A 116 13.85 13.24 4.19
CA LEU A 116 13.53 12.47 2.98
C LEU A 116 13.42 13.38 1.75
N VAL A 117 12.60 14.45 1.87
CA VAL A 117 12.36 15.38 0.76
C VAL A 117 13.68 16.01 0.27
N HIS A 118 14.54 16.46 1.18
CA HIS A 118 15.83 17.04 0.81
C HIS A 118 16.80 16.05 0.13
N ARG A 119 16.51 14.75 0.18
CA ARG A 119 17.33 13.70 -0.47
C ARG A 119 16.61 13.07 -1.67
N GLY A 120 15.59 13.75 -2.19
CA GLY A 120 14.89 13.35 -3.41
C GLY A 120 13.90 12.21 -3.23
N PHE A 121 13.50 11.89 -1.99
CA PHE A 121 12.39 10.97 -1.77
C PHE A 121 11.06 11.69 -1.89
N VAL A 122 10.10 11.04 -2.51
CA VAL A 122 8.72 11.50 -2.63
C VAL A 122 7.77 10.50 -1.99
N PRO A 123 6.65 10.94 -1.41
CA PRO A 123 5.63 10.03 -0.91
C PRO A 123 4.94 9.35 -2.10
N SER A 124 4.96 8.03 -2.14
CA SER A 124 4.50 7.24 -3.29
C SER A 124 3.17 6.56 -3.02
N SER A 125 3.12 5.70 -2.03
CA SER A 125 1.92 4.97 -1.67
C SER A 125 1.62 5.04 -0.19
N VAL A 126 0.36 4.84 0.14
CA VAL A 126 -0.13 4.77 1.52
C VAL A 126 -0.75 3.40 1.75
N LEU A 127 -0.39 2.76 2.87
CA LEU A 127 -1.25 1.76 3.47
C LEU A 127 -2.26 2.49 4.33
N ALA A 128 -3.51 2.52 3.88
CA ALA A 128 -4.61 3.18 4.56
C ALA A 128 -5.43 2.17 5.38
N VAL A 129 -6.00 2.62 6.49
CA VAL A 129 -6.80 1.83 7.41
C VAL A 129 -8.18 2.45 7.59
N ARG A 130 -9.22 1.60 7.58
CA ARG A 130 -10.59 1.91 7.95
C ARG A 130 -10.97 1.05 9.15
N GLN A 131 -11.52 1.63 10.19
CA GLN A 131 -12.13 0.89 11.29
C GLN A 131 -13.56 0.48 10.90
N THR A 132 -13.99 -0.70 11.33
CA THR A 132 -15.36 -1.22 11.14
C THR A 132 -16.41 -0.19 11.55
N GLY A 133 -17.48 -0.10 10.78
CA GLY A 133 -18.55 0.87 10.97
C GLY A 133 -18.24 2.30 10.49
N ARG A 134 -17.00 2.58 10.01
CA ARG A 134 -16.69 3.87 9.38
C ARG A 134 -17.12 3.87 7.91
N GLY A 135 -17.49 5.04 7.42
CA GLY A 135 -18.07 5.21 6.08
C GLY A 135 -19.58 5.04 6.11
N GLY A 136 -20.24 5.64 5.14
CA GLY A 136 -21.69 5.60 5.01
C GLY A 136 -22.18 4.51 4.08
N GLN A 137 -23.48 4.26 4.08
CA GLN A 137 -24.13 3.55 3.01
C GLN A 137 -24.14 4.46 1.77
N ALA A 138 -23.80 3.90 0.62
CA ALA A 138 -23.84 4.59 -0.66
C ALA A 138 -24.55 3.70 -1.68
N GLY A 139 -25.40 4.33 -2.50
CA GLY A 139 -26.05 3.69 -3.62
C GLY A 139 -25.76 4.47 -4.90
N ALA A 140 -25.87 3.83 -6.02
CA ALA A 140 -25.82 4.47 -7.33
C ALA A 140 -27.10 4.12 -8.09
N PRO A 141 -27.95 5.09 -8.46
CA PRO A 141 -29.19 4.83 -9.17
C PRO A 141 -28.94 4.04 -10.47
N GLY A 142 -29.77 3.03 -10.73
CA GLY A 142 -29.66 2.19 -11.91
C GLY A 142 -28.44 1.24 -11.92
N VAL A 143 -27.72 1.11 -10.80
CA VAL A 143 -26.59 0.20 -10.69
C VAL A 143 -26.97 -0.99 -9.82
N ARG A 144 -26.69 -2.19 -10.32
CA ARG A 144 -26.77 -3.45 -9.59
C ARG A 144 -25.37 -3.94 -9.26
N ILE A 145 -25.13 -4.30 -8.00
CA ILE A 145 -23.89 -4.98 -7.59
C ILE A 145 -24.19 -6.47 -7.44
N ARG A 146 -23.41 -7.31 -8.08
CA ARG A 146 -23.50 -8.78 -7.98
C ARG A 146 -22.14 -9.42 -7.76
N ALA A 147 -22.12 -10.61 -7.19
CA ALA A 147 -20.92 -11.44 -7.17
C ALA A 147 -20.47 -11.76 -8.61
N ALA A 148 -19.18 -11.76 -8.83
CA ALA A 148 -18.59 -12.20 -10.09
C ALA A 148 -18.55 -13.74 -10.14
N THR A 149 -18.61 -14.28 -11.35
CA THR A 149 -18.51 -15.71 -11.65
C THR A 149 -17.27 -15.98 -12.51
N ALA A 150 -16.99 -17.25 -12.80
CA ALA A 150 -15.88 -17.61 -13.70
C ALA A 150 -16.06 -17.03 -15.12
N ASP A 151 -17.29 -16.83 -15.58
CA ASP A 151 -17.59 -16.25 -16.89
C ASP A 151 -17.20 -14.76 -16.96
N ASP A 152 -17.11 -14.09 -15.82
CA ASP A 152 -16.72 -12.68 -15.73
C ASP A 152 -15.20 -12.46 -15.72
N LEU A 153 -14.39 -13.53 -15.72
CA LEU A 153 -12.94 -13.42 -15.54
C LEU A 153 -12.28 -12.45 -16.53
N ALA A 154 -12.70 -12.45 -17.78
CA ALA A 154 -12.12 -11.57 -18.81
C ALA A 154 -12.39 -10.10 -18.52
N VAL A 155 -13.65 -9.72 -18.28
CA VAL A 155 -14.03 -8.33 -17.99
C VAL A 155 -13.48 -7.87 -16.64
N ALA A 156 -13.43 -8.74 -15.64
CA ALA A 156 -12.83 -8.43 -14.34
C ALA A 156 -11.32 -8.18 -14.45
N THR A 157 -10.61 -8.96 -15.28
CA THR A 157 -9.18 -8.78 -15.55
C THR A 157 -8.92 -7.44 -16.23
N GLU A 158 -9.69 -7.08 -17.24
CA GLU A 158 -9.55 -5.82 -17.97
C GLU A 158 -9.79 -4.61 -17.05
N LEU A 159 -10.84 -4.65 -16.23
CA LEU A 159 -11.10 -3.59 -15.25
C LEU A 159 -9.96 -3.42 -14.25
N ASN A 160 -9.44 -4.53 -13.72
CA ASN A 160 -8.30 -4.50 -12.79
C ASN A 160 -7.04 -3.96 -13.47
N LEU A 161 -6.77 -4.39 -14.71
CA LEU A 161 -5.64 -3.90 -15.51
C LEU A 161 -5.73 -2.39 -15.79
N THR A 162 -6.93 -1.88 -16.03
CA THR A 162 -7.18 -0.44 -16.21
C THR A 162 -6.81 0.35 -14.95
N VAL A 163 -7.12 -0.17 -13.75
CA VAL A 163 -6.70 0.45 -12.48
C VAL A 163 -5.18 0.47 -12.35
N VAL A 164 -4.52 -0.65 -12.61
CA VAL A 164 -3.05 -0.76 -12.52
C VAL A 164 -2.36 0.20 -13.50
N ARG A 165 -2.85 0.28 -14.74
CA ARG A 165 -2.32 1.20 -15.76
C ARG A 165 -2.52 2.66 -15.36
N PHE A 166 -3.68 2.98 -14.78
CA PHE A 166 -3.98 4.33 -14.31
C PHE A 166 -3.11 4.75 -13.13
N ASP A 167 -2.80 3.84 -12.20
CA ASP A 167 -2.00 4.13 -11.01
C ASP A 167 -0.48 4.18 -11.29
N ALA A 168 -0.02 3.56 -12.37
CA ALA A 168 1.41 3.44 -12.69
C ALA A 168 2.19 4.78 -12.70
N PRO A 169 1.65 5.90 -13.25
CA PRO A 169 2.36 7.19 -13.24
C PRO A 169 2.53 7.81 -11.85
N PHE A 170 1.77 7.37 -10.86
CA PHE A 170 1.69 8.02 -9.55
C PHE A 170 2.57 7.38 -8.46
N GLY A 171 3.26 6.27 -8.77
CA GLY A 171 3.98 5.61 -7.68
C GLY A 171 4.94 4.50 -8.08
N LYS A 172 4.96 3.47 -7.27
CA LYS A 172 5.87 2.32 -7.41
C LYS A 172 5.36 1.24 -8.37
N ILE A 173 4.09 1.27 -8.75
CA ILE A 173 3.49 0.29 -9.67
C ILE A 173 4.24 0.33 -11.00
N THR A 174 4.61 -0.85 -11.49
CA THR A 174 5.40 -1.00 -12.71
C THR A 174 4.73 -2.02 -13.63
N PRO A 175 3.80 -1.59 -14.51
CA PRO A 175 3.16 -2.49 -15.47
C PRO A 175 4.22 -3.20 -16.34
N ARG A 176 3.99 -4.48 -16.58
CA ARG A 176 4.88 -5.37 -17.33
C ARG A 176 4.04 -6.20 -18.30
N GLU A 177 4.69 -6.86 -19.24
CA GLU A 177 4.01 -7.80 -20.15
C GLU A 177 3.24 -8.90 -19.39
N SER A 178 3.79 -9.35 -18.26
CA SER A 178 3.16 -10.36 -17.39
C SER A 178 2.03 -9.83 -16.48
N THR A 179 1.79 -8.51 -16.43
CA THR A 179 0.84 -7.92 -15.47
C THR A 179 -0.57 -8.46 -15.65
N GLU A 180 -1.05 -8.58 -16.88
CA GLU A 180 -2.39 -9.11 -17.16
C GLU A 180 -2.55 -10.54 -16.66
N GLU A 181 -1.57 -11.39 -16.91
CA GLU A 181 -1.57 -12.78 -16.43
C GLU A 181 -1.56 -12.85 -14.90
N VAL A 182 -0.75 -12.00 -14.25
CA VAL A 182 -0.70 -11.89 -12.78
C VAL A 182 -2.06 -11.53 -12.21
N LEU A 183 -2.72 -10.51 -12.76
CA LEU A 183 -4.05 -10.07 -12.31
C LEU A 183 -5.12 -11.14 -12.57
N ARG A 184 -5.06 -11.78 -13.73
CA ARG A 184 -5.95 -12.89 -14.08
C ARG A 184 -5.80 -14.06 -13.10
N ASN A 185 -4.57 -14.47 -12.78
CA ASN A 185 -4.30 -15.55 -11.83
C ASN A 185 -4.79 -15.20 -10.42
N GLN A 186 -4.63 -13.95 -9.98
CA GLN A 186 -5.18 -13.45 -8.73
C GLN A 186 -6.72 -13.55 -8.72
N LEU A 187 -7.37 -13.11 -9.78
CA LEU A 187 -8.84 -13.20 -9.89
C LEU A 187 -9.33 -14.63 -9.93
N VAL A 188 -8.66 -15.55 -10.66
CA VAL A 188 -8.97 -16.99 -10.63
C VAL A 188 -8.91 -17.52 -9.21
N PHE A 189 -7.86 -17.17 -8.45
CA PHE A 189 -7.76 -17.57 -7.05
C PHE A 189 -8.93 -17.05 -6.21
N LEU A 190 -9.29 -15.76 -6.36
CA LEU A 190 -10.38 -15.13 -5.59
C LEU A 190 -11.77 -15.66 -5.98
N LEU A 191 -12.00 -15.95 -7.25
CA LEU A 191 -13.27 -16.51 -7.75
C LEU A 191 -13.50 -17.97 -7.31
N ASN A 192 -12.43 -18.69 -6.98
CA ASN A 192 -12.50 -20.07 -6.47
C ASN A 192 -12.60 -20.16 -4.94
N GLN A 193 -12.73 -19.05 -4.23
CA GLN A 193 -12.96 -19.08 -2.79
C GLN A 193 -14.40 -19.50 -2.46
N PRO A 194 -14.64 -20.14 -1.30
CA PRO A 194 -15.98 -20.56 -0.90
C PRO A 194 -16.99 -19.41 -0.82
N GLU A 195 -16.53 -18.26 -0.32
CA GLU A 195 -17.33 -17.04 -0.22
C GLU A 195 -16.98 -16.08 -1.36
N PRO A 196 -17.97 -15.34 -1.89
CA PRO A 196 -17.70 -14.33 -2.90
C PRO A 196 -16.71 -13.25 -2.40
N LEU A 197 -15.61 -13.06 -3.12
CA LEU A 197 -14.59 -12.04 -2.83
C LEU A 197 -14.44 -11.01 -3.96
N VAL A 198 -15.16 -11.17 -5.07
CA VAL A 198 -15.15 -10.29 -6.24
C VAL A 198 -16.57 -9.91 -6.59
N TRP A 199 -16.82 -8.61 -6.74
CA TRP A 199 -18.13 -8.08 -7.17
C TRP A 199 -17.97 -7.14 -8.35
N LEU A 200 -19.01 -7.15 -9.20
CA LEU A 200 -19.13 -6.28 -10.36
C LEU A 200 -20.34 -5.37 -10.20
N ALA A 201 -20.15 -4.11 -10.62
CA ALA A 201 -21.23 -3.17 -10.81
C ALA A 201 -21.73 -3.23 -12.24
N GLU A 202 -23.04 -3.37 -12.41
CA GLU A 202 -23.72 -3.39 -13.71
C GLU A 202 -24.66 -2.20 -13.83
N ARG A 203 -24.65 -1.55 -15.01
CA ARG A 203 -25.62 -0.55 -15.44
C ARG A 203 -26.05 -0.89 -16.87
N ASP A 204 -27.36 -0.92 -17.13
CA ASP A 204 -27.94 -1.24 -18.44
C ASP A 204 -27.33 -2.53 -19.06
N HIS A 205 -27.25 -3.58 -18.24
CA HIS A 205 -26.67 -4.89 -18.59
C HIS A 205 -25.18 -4.87 -18.98
N ARG A 206 -24.46 -3.81 -18.69
CA ARG A 206 -23.02 -3.67 -18.94
C ARG A 206 -22.26 -3.64 -17.64
N VAL A 207 -21.16 -4.37 -17.55
CA VAL A 207 -20.24 -4.29 -16.42
C VAL A 207 -19.48 -2.96 -16.50
N VAL A 208 -19.59 -2.15 -15.44
CA VAL A 208 -19.06 -0.80 -15.38
C VAL A 208 -18.09 -0.57 -14.21
N GLY A 209 -17.92 -1.56 -13.34
CA GLY A 209 -16.99 -1.46 -12.24
C GLY A 209 -16.74 -2.80 -11.55
N ILE A 210 -15.67 -2.84 -10.77
CA ILE A 210 -15.20 -3.99 -10.02
C ILE A 210 -14.77 -3.57 -8.62
N VAL A 211 -14.97 -4.46 -7.65
CA VAL A 211 -14.29 -4.45 -6.36
C VAL A 211 -13.92 -5.87 -5.97
N HIS A 212 -12.72 -6.07 -5.40
CA HIS A 212 -12.39 -7.32 -4.76
C HIS A 212 -11.71 -7.12 -3.41
N ILE A 213 -11.92 -8.08 -2.53
CA ILE A 213 -11.38 -8.09 -1.17
C ILE A 213 -10.62 -9.39 -0.91
N GLN A 214 -9.90 -9.38 0.21
CA GLN A 214 -9.30 -10.57 0.82
C GLN A 214 -9.72 -10.62 2.28
N LEU A 215 -10.07 -11.82 2.74
CA LEU A 215 -10.37 -12.15 4.13
C LEU A 215 -9.23 -13.01 4.71
N PRO A 216 -9.04 -13.08 6.03
CA PRO A 216 -8.12 -14.05 6.62
C PRO A 216 -8.50 -15.49 6.22
N PRO A 217 -7.52 -16.37 5.99
CA PRO A 217 -6.08 -16.14 6.17
C PRO A 217 -5.39 -15.44 4.95
N VAL A 218 -6.10 -15.20 3.85
CA VAL A 218 -5.53 -14.64 2.60
C VAL A 218 -5.00 -13.21 2.82
N SER A 219 -5.62 -12.44 3.72
CA SER A 219 -5.22 -11.06 4.06
C SER A 219 -4.18 -10.95 5.18
N ASP A 220 -3.73 -12.04 5.80
CA ASP A 220 -2.82 -12.01 6.96
C ASP A 220 -1.47 -11.33 6.67
N TRP A 221 -1.04 -11.34 5.40
CA TRP A 221 0.16 -10.63 4.98
C TRP A 221 0.08 -9.12 5.25
N ALA A 222 -1.11 -8.50 5.06
CA ALA A 222 -1.35 -7.08 5.32
C ALA A 222 -1.63 -6.82 6.81
N GLY A 223 -2.24 -7.76 7.51
CA GLY A 223 -2.58 -7.67 8.94
C GLY A 223 -1.39 -7.41 9.85
N ARG A 224 -0.18 -7.82 9.45
CA ARG A 224 1.06 -7.55 10.20
C ARG A 224 1.42 -6.07 10.30
N SER A 225 0.85 -5.24 9.46
CA SER A 225 1.10 -3.79 9.41
C SER A 225 0.16 -2.97 10.29
N VAL A 226 -0.72 -3.62 11.06
CA VAL A 226 -1.72 -2.96 11.91
C VAL A 226 -1.83 -3.66 13.26
N ALA A 227 -2.01 -2.87 14.34
CA ALA A 227 -2.28 -3.39 15.68
C ALA A 227 -3.77 -3.75 15.83
N ALA A 228 -4.19 -4.83 15.18
CA ALA A 228 -5.54 -5.37 15.25
C ALA A 228 -5.51 -6.89 15.29
N ALA A 229 -6.53 -7.52 15.87
CA ALA A 229 -6.61 -8.98 15.99
C ALA A 229 -6.70 -9.68 14.62
N ALA A 230 -7.33 -9.02 13.65
CA ALA A 230 -7.43 -9.45 12.26
C ALA A 230 -7.66 -8.24 11.37
N ALA A 231 -7.36 -8.35 10.09
CA ALA A 231 -7.60 -7.30 9.10
C ALA A 231 -8.10 -7.88 7.79
N GLY A 232 -9.11 -7.24 7.20
CA GLY A 232 -9.45 -7.45 5.80
C GLY A 232 -8.59 -6.58 4.90
N TYR A 233 -8.52 -6.93 3.62
CA TYR A 233 -7.80 -6.13 2.63
C TYR A 233 -8.69 -5.87 1.40
N LEU A 234 -8.84 -4.62 1.03
CA LEU A 234 -9.50 -4.24 -0.21
C LEU A 234 -8.43 -4.13 -1.30
N GLY A 235 -8.43 -5.10 -2.21
CA GLY A 235 -7.33 -5.29 -3.17
C GLY A 235 -7.43 -4.43 -4.41
N CYS A 236 -8.66 -4.18 -4.90
CA CYS A 236 -8.91 -3.32 -6.06
C CYS A 236 -10.31 -2.74 -5.99
N LEU A 237 -10.46 -1.52 -6.48
CA LEU A 237 -11.73 -0.93 -6.87
C LEU A 237 -11.52 -0.09 -8.13
N GLY A 238 -12.28 -0.40 -9.16
CA GLY A 238 -12.23 0.29 -10.44
C GLY A 238 -13.61 0.58 -11.01
N VAL A 239 -13.74 1.71 -11.71
CA VAL A 239 -14.94 2.10 -12.46
C VAL A 239 -14.50 2.58 -13.83
N VAL A 240 -15.18 2.13 -14.90
CA VAL A 240 -14.90 2.58 -16.27
C VAL A 240 -14.97 4.11 -16.33
N GLU A 241 -14.11 4.70 -17.14
CA GLU A 241 -13.93 6.16 -17.16
C GLU A 241 -15.22 6.94 -17.44
N SER A 242 -16.01 6.48 -18.41
CA SER A 242 -17.29 7.09 -18.80
C SER A 242 -18.36 7.09 -17.71
N GLU A 243 -18.19 6.28 -16.67
CA GLU A 243 -19.15 6.08 -15.58
C GLU A 243 -18.67 6.66 -14.24
N ARG A 244 -17.49 7.31 -14.24
CA ARG A 244 -16.96 7.97 -13.04
C ARG A 244 -17.81 9.18 -12.66
N GLY A 245 -17.77 9.54 -11.37
CA GLY A 245 -18.58 10.65 -10.83
C GLY A 245 -20.05 10.30 -10.55
N GLY A 246 -20.56 9.16 -11.02
CA GLY A 246 -21.94 8.69 -10.83
C GLY A 246 -22.21 7.89 -9.55
N GLY A 247 -21.32 7.90 -8.55
CA GLY A 247 -21.50 7.20 -7.28
C GLY A 247 -21.19 5.70 -7.28
N ILE A 248 -20.84 5.11 -8.43
CA ILE A 248 -20.59 3.66 -8.56
C ILE A 248 -19.44 3.20 -7.65
N GLY A 249 -18.34 3.95 -7.62
CA GLY A 249 -17.21 3.64 -6.76
C GLY A 249 -17.59 3.63 -5.28
N ALA A 250 -18.40 4.60 -4.84
CA ALA A 250 -18.89 4.66 -3.46
C ALA A 250 -19.82 3.50 -3.13
N ALA A 251 -20.70 3.09 -4.07
CA ALA A 251 -21.57 1.94 -3.90
C ALA A 251 -20.78 0.62 -3.82
N LEU A 252 -19.76 0.43 -4.66
CA LEU A 252 -18.86 -0.72 -4.60
C LEU A 252 -18.07 -0.76 -3.28
N ALA A 253 -17.54 0.39 -2.82
CA ALA A 253 -16.83 0.47 -1.55
C ALA A 253 -17.77 0.16 -0.38
N ALA A 254 -18.99 0.71 -0.35
CA ALA A 254 -19.98 0.44 0.67
C ALA A 254 -20.38 -1.05 0.72
N HIS A 255 -20.53 -1.70 -0.45
CA HIS A 255 -20.77 -3.14 -0.55
C HIS A 255 -19.62 -3.96 0.05
N ALA A 256 -18.38 -3.67 -0.37
CA ALA A 256 -17.20 -4.35 0.16
C ALA A 256 -17.04 -4.14 1.68
N HIS A 257 -17.31 -2.93 2.18
CA HIS A 257 -17.29 -2.63 3.62
C HIS A 257 -18.34 -3.43 4.38
N ALA A 258 -19.55 -3.56 3.85
CA ALA A 258 -20.61 -4.34 4.49
C ALA A 258 -20.21 -5.82 4.64
N VAL A 259 -19.57 -6.41 3.61
CA VAL A 259 -19.06 -7.78 3.68
C VAL A 259 -17.94 -7.91 4.71
N LEU A 260 -16.97 -7.00 4.70
CA LEU A 260 -15.84 -6.99 5.64
C LEU A 260 -16.30 -6.79 7.09
N ASP A 261 -17.25 -5.89 7.30
CA ASP A 261 -17.82 -5.60 8.61
C ASP A 261 -18.65 -6.79 9.14
N ALA A 262 -19.43 -7.45 8.26
CA ALA A 262 -20.17 -8.66 8.59
C ALA A 262 -19.28 -9.87 8.91
N ALA A 263 -18.07 -9.92 8.35
CA ALA A 263 -17.05 -10.91 8.71
C ALA A 263 -16.42 -10.66 10.10
N GLY A 264 -16.84 -9.62 10.83
CA GLY A 264 -16.36 -9.31 12.18
C GLY A 264 -14.92 -8.77 12.23
N LEU A 265 -14.38 -8.28 11.13
CA LEU A 265 -13.02 -7.77 11.07
C LEU A 265 -12.95 -6.36 11.66
N PRO A 266 -12.06 -6.09 12.65
CA PRO A 266 -12.00 -4.79 13.31
C PRO A 266 -11.50 -3.68 12.40
N VAL A 267 -10.71 -4.00 11.37
CA VAL A 267 -10.17 -3.05 10.42
C VAL A 267 -10.11 -3.62 9.00
N THR A 268 -10.16 -2.72 8.04
CA THR A 268 -9.86 -2.98 6.63
C THR A 268 -8.67 -2.14 6.20
N LEU A 269 -7.75 -2.77 5.46
CA LEU A 269 -6.57 -2.13 4.89
C LEU A 269 -6.69 -2.04 3.36
N LEU A 270 -6.04 -1.06 2.78
CA LEU A 270 -5.79 -0.97 1.33
C LEU A 270 -4.52 -0.17 1.05
N HIS A 271 -3.92 -0.40 -0.11
CA HIS A 271 -2.90 0.49 -0.64
C HIS A 271 -3.50 1.40 -1.71
N HIS A 272 -3.06 2.65 -1.72
CA HIS A 272 -3.34 3.56 -2.83
C HIS A 272 -2.12 4.43 -3.14
N ALA A 273 -2.00 4.89 -4.39
CA ALA A 273 -1.00 5.87 -4.78
C ALA A 273 -1.39 7.25 -4.22
N LEU A 274 -0.51 7.85 -3.43
CA LEU A 274 -0.83 9.11 -2.73
C LEU A 274 -1.05 10.28 -3.71
N ALA A 275 -0.27 10.32 -4.79
CA ALA A 275 -0.37 11.36 -5.81
C ALA A 275 -1.53 11.15 -6.81
N ASN A 276 -2.26 10.03 -6.75
CA ASN A 276 -3.43 9.81 -7.59
C ASN A 276 -4.56 10.77 -7.18
N PRO A 277 -4.98 11.70 -8.06
CA PRO A 277 -5.94 12.75 -7.72
C PRO A 277 -7.36 12.24 -7.42
N TYR A 278 -7.68 11.02 -7.84
CA TYR A 278 -8.98 10.39 -7.58
C TYR A 278 -8.95 9.47 -6.35
N SER A 279 -7.88 8.70 -6.17
CA SER A 279 -7.77 7.71 -5.10
C SER A 279 -7.76 8.32 -3.71
N THR A 280 -6.89 9.28 -3.47
CA THR A 280 -6.69 9.88 -2.14
C THR A 280 -7.95 10.51 -1.58
N PRO A 281 -8.62 11.46 -2.28
CA PRO A 281 -9.85 12.05 -1.78
C PRO A 281 -11.00 11.04 -1.68
N PHE A 282 -11.07 10.08 -2.61
CA PHE A 282 -12.10 9.04 -2.59
C PHE A 282 -11.98 8.17 -1.34
N TRP A 283 -10.81 7.55 -1.10
CA TRP A 283 -10.65 6.65 0.03
C TRP A 283 -10.86 7.33 1.38
N TYR A 284 -10.42 8.57 1.51
CA TYR A 284 -10.63 9.33 2.76
C TYR A 284 -12.10 9.69 2.96
N SER A 285 -12.86 9.97 1.88
CA SER A 285 -14.30 10.23 1.97
C SER A 285 -15.12 9.01 2.40
N VAL A 286 -14.63 7.79 2.12
CA VAL A 286 -15.31 6.54 2.51
C VAL A 286 -14.75 5.89 3.79
N GLY A 287 -14.02 6.68 4.60
CA GLY A 287 -13.67 6.33 5.97
C GLY A 287 -12.27 5.79 6.20
N TYR A 288 -11.41 5.73 5.17
CA TYR A 288 -10.00 5.40 5.34
C TYR A 288 -9.18 6.60 5.81
N ARG A 289 -8.07 6.32 6.44
CA ARG A 289 -7.02 7.28 6.77
C ARG A 289 -5.65 6.64 6.58
N PRO A 290 -4.60 7.44 6.34
CA PRO A 290 -3.25 6.89 6.22
C PRO A 290 -2.77 6.28 7.54
N LEU A 291 -2.10 5.14 7.45
CA LEU A 291 -1.41 4.48 8.57
C LEU A 291 0.10 4.46 8.33
N TRP A 292 0.54 3.99 7.17
CA TRP A 292 1.93 3.99 6.75
C TRP A 292 2.08 4.73 5.43
N THR A 293 3.16 5.49 5.27
CA THR A 293 3.55 6.15 4.01
C THR A 293 4.85 5.55 3.51
N THR A 294 4.83 5.03 2.30
CA THR A 294 6.02 4.59 1.58
C THR A 294 6.63 5.78 0.86
N TRP A 295 7.86 6.10 1.19
CA TRP A 295 8.68 7.11 0.55
C TRP A 295 9.63 6.44 -0.41
N ILE A 296 9.71 6.96 -1.64
CA ILE A 296 10.51 6.37 -2.72
C ILE A 296 11.40 7.41 -3.38
N ARG A 297 12.63 7.03 -3.67
CA ARG A 297 13.51 7.70 -4.62
C ARG A 297 13.66 6.76 -5.80
N ARG A 298 13.15 7.17 -6.98
CA ARG A 298 13.15 6.35 -8.20
C ARG A 298 13.50 7.20 -9.42
N PRO A 299 14.54 6.83 -10.19
CA PRO A 299 15.48 5.74 -9.92
C PRO A 299 16.20 5.91 -8.57
N ALA A 300 16.78 4.83 -8.04
CA ALA A 300 17.52 4.91 -6.77
C ALA A 300 18.65 5.95 -6.86
N PHE A 301 19.30 6.03 -8.05
CA PHE A 301 20.27 7.05 -8.42
C PHE A 301 20.03 7.53 -9.86
N GLY A 302 20.09 8.85 -10.09
CA GLY A 302 19.90 9.48 -11.38
C GLY A 302 20.90 10.59 -11.62
#